data_9e450894cb85a764dfc05106b8d4f35e
#
_entry.id   9e450894cb85a764dfc05106b8d4f35e
#
_cell.length_a   1.000
_cell.length_b   1.000
_cell.length_c   1.000
_cell.angle_alpha   90.00
_cell.angle_beta   90.00
_cell.angle_gamma   90.00
#
_symmetry.space_group_name_H-M   'P 1'
#
loop_
_entity.id
_entity.type
_entity.pdbx_description
1 polymer ?
#
loop_
_entity_poly.entity_id
_entity_poly.type
_entity_poly.pdbx_seq_one_letter_code
_entity_poly.pdbx_strand_id
1 'polypeptide(L)' 'MRSSAKQEELVKAFKALLKEEKFSSQGEIVQALQDQGFENINQSKVSRMLTKFGA' A
#
# COMPACT_ATOMS: atom_id res chain seq x y z
N MET A 1 3.40 0.98 -20.20
CA MET A 1 4.05 -0.11 -19.62
C MET A 1 4.87 0.20 -18.41
N ARG A 2 5.61 1.28 -18.42
CA ARG A 2 6.41 1.62 -17.26
C ARG A 2 5.59 1.87 -16.04
N SER A 3 4.51 2.60 -16.18
CA SER A 3 3.69 2.95 -15.03
C SER A 3 3.05 1.73 -14.40
N SER A 4 2.81 0.70 -15.18
CA SER A 4 2.22 -0.52 -14.64
C SER A 4 3.16 -1.18 -13.65
N ALA A 5 4.46 -1.15 -13.92
CA ALA A 5 5.43 -1.78 -13.03
C ALA A 5 5.40 -1.13 -11.65
N LYS A 6 5.34 0.19 -11.61
CA LYS A 6 5.29 0.88 -10.32
C LYS A 6 4.04 0.52 -9.55
N GLN A 7 2.92 0.47 -10.24
CA GLN A 7 1.67 0.15 -9.57
C GLN A 7 1.68 -1.28 -9.06
N GLU A 8 2.25 -2.20 -9.81
CA GLU A 8 2.33 -3.57 -9.35
C GLU A 8 3.20 -3.70 -8.12
N GLU A 9 4.29 -2.96 -8.06
CA GLU A 9 5.14 -2.99 -6.89
C GLU A 9 4.40 -2.46 -5.67
N LEU A 10 3.63 -1.40 -5.85
CA LEU A 10 2.85 -0.85 -4.76
C LEU A 10 1.85 -1.88 -4.25
N VAL A 11 1.15 -2.53 -5.15
CA VAL A 11 0.17 -3.53 -4.77
C VAL A 11 0.84 -4.70 -4.05
N LYS A 12 1.99 -5.14 -4.54
CA LYS A 12 2.71 -6.22 -3.88
C LYS A 12 3.14 -5.83 -2.46
N ALA A 13 3.66 -4.63 -2.31
CA ALA A 13 4.08 -4.17 -0.99
C ALA A 13 2.88 -4.07 -0.06
N PHE A 14 1.77 -3.56 -0.58
CA PHE A 14 0.55 -3.42 0.20
C PHE A 14 0.05 -4.79 0.67
N LYS A 15 0.01 -5.75 -0.24
CA LYS A 15 -0.47 -7.09 0.12
C LYS A 15 0.47 -7.76 1.11
N ALA A 16 1.76 -7.52 1.00
CA ALA A 16 2.71 -8.08 1.95
C ALA A 16 2.45 -7.54 3.35
N LEU A 17 2.17 -6.25 3.45
CA LEU A 17 1.85 -5.65 4.75
C LEU A 17 0.59 -6.26 5.34
N LEU A 18 -0.43 -6.44 4.50
CA LEU A 18 -1.66 -7.05 4.97
C LEU A 18 -1.43 -8.47 5.46
N LYS A 19 -0.63 -9.21 4.72
CA LYS A 19 -0.37 -10.60 5.06
C LYS A 19 0.37 -10.74 6.38
N GLU A 20 1.31 -9.84 6.61
CA GLU A 20 2.12 -9.90 7.82
C GLU A 20 1.46 -9.20 8.99
N GLU A 21 0.40 -8.46 8.74
CA GLU A 21 -0.33 -7.75 9.80
C GLU A 21 0.61 -6.87 10.62
N LYS A 22 1.50 -6.16 9.94
CA LYS A 22 2.47 -5.31 10.62
C LYS A 22 1.99 -3.87 10.73
N PHE A 23 0.70 -3.67 10.90
CA PHE A 23 0.15 -2.34 11.01
C PHE A 23 -1.00 -2.36 11.99
N SER A 24 -1.17 -1.25 12.70
CA SER A 24 -2.29 -1.08 13.62
C SER A 24 -3.38 -0.22 13.01
N SER A 25 -3.04 0.59 12.04
CA SER A 25 -4.01 1.51 11.45
C SER A 25 -3.60 1.81 10.02
N GLN A 26 -4.52 2.45 9.30
CA GLN A 26 -4.23 2.83 7.92
C GLN A 26 -3.05 3.79 7.84
N GLY A 27 -2.90 4.65 8.85
CA GLY A 27 -1.77 5.56 8.87
C GLY A 27 -0.44 4.82 8.87
N GLU A 28 -0.38 3.69 9.56
CA GLU A 28 0.85 2.92 9.59
C GLU A 28 1.14 2.29 8.23
N ILE A 29 0.11 1.89 7.52
CA ILE A 29 0.31 1.38 6.17
C ILE A 29 0.88 2.47 5.28
N VAL A 30 0.31 3.68 5.38
CA VAL A 30 0.82 4.81 4.60
C VAL A 30 2.29 5.04 4.91
N GLN A 31 2.63 5.06 6.20
CA GLN A 31 4.01 5.32 6.59
C GLN A 31 4.94 4.24 6.08
N ALA A 32 4.54 2.99 6.20
CA ALA A 32 5.38 1.88 5.75
C ALA A 32 5.63 1.96 4.25
N LEU A 33 4.60 2.30 3.48
CA LEU A 33 4.75 2.39 2.05
C LEU A 33 5.62 3.58 1.66
N GLN A 34 5.47 4.70 2.37
CA GLN A 34 6.32 5.86 2.12
C GLN A 34 7.78 5.52 2.42
N ASP A 35 8.01 4.75 3.46
CA ASP A 35 9.38 4.34 3.80
C ASP A 35 9.98 3.48 2.70
N GLN A 36 9.16 2.78 1.94
CA GLN A 36 9.65 1.95 0.85
C GLN A 36 9.87 2.76 -0.43
N GLY A 37 9.52 4.03 -0.42
CA GLY A 37 9.76 4.88 -1.57
C GLY A 37 8.53 5.26 -2.36
N PHE A 38 7.35 4.87 -1.91
CA PHE A 38 6.11 5.20 -2.61
C PHE A 38 5.64 6.58 -2.13
N GLU A 39 5.90 7.59 -2.93
CA GLU A 39 5.61 8.96 -2.54
C GLU A 39 4.17 9.37 -2.75
N ASN A 40 3.50 8.73 -3.69
CA ASN A 40 2.14 9.11 -4.02
C ASN A 40 1.11 8.35 -3.20
N ILE A 41 1.49 7.90 -2.04
CA ILE A 41 0.59 7.14 -1.18
C ILE A 41 0.01 8.07 -0.12
N ASN A 42 -1.25 7.89 0.19
CA ASN A 42 -1.89 8.64 1.26
C ASN A 42 -3.01 7.79 1.83
N GLN A 43 -3.68 8.31 2.86
CA GLN A 43 -4.69 7.56 3.57
C GLN A 43 -5.88 7.22 2.67
N SER A 44 -6.28 8.15 1.83
CA SER A 44 -7.39 7.89 0.91
C SER A 44 -7.05 6.75 -0.04
N LYS A 45 -5.83 6.74 -0.55
CA LYS A 45 -5.41 5.70 -1.47
C LYS A 45 -5.36 4.35 -0.77
N VAL A 46 -4.84 4.32 0.45
CA VAL A 46 -4.79 3.08 1.22
C VAL A 46 -6.21 2.58 1.50
N SER A 47 -7.11 3.48 1.84
CA SER A 47 -8.48 3.09 2.10
C SER A 47 -9.11 2.44 0.88
N ARG A 48 -8.87 3.01 -0.30
CA ARG A 48 -9.39 2.43 -1.54
C ARG A 48 -8.77 1.06 -1.81
N MET A 49 -7.48 0.94 -1.57
CA MET A 49 -6.80 -0.33 -1.81
C MET A 49 -7.31 -1.39 -0.84
N LEU A 50 -7.59 -1.01 0.39
CA LEU A 50 -8.17 -1.95 1.34
C LEU A 50 -9.51 -2.47 0.86
N THR A 51 -10.34 -1.59 0.33
CA THR A 51 -11.64 -1.99 -0.20
C THR A 51 -11.47 -2.92 -1.39
N LYS A 52 -10.47 -2.66 -2.22
CA LYS A 52 -10.30 -3.41 -3.45
C LYS A 52 -9.57 -4.73 -3.25
N PHE A 53 -8.54 -4.72 -2.43
CA PHE A 53 -7.68 -5.90 -2.28
C PHE A 53 -7.78 -6.55 -0.92
N GLY A 54 -8.26 -5.84 0.07
CA GLY A 54 -8.23 -6.34 1.43
C GLY A 54 -9.40 -7.22 1.80
N ALA A 55 -10.42 -7.25 0.98
CA ALA A 55 -11.58 -8.09 1.28
C ALA A 55 -11.39 -9.54 0.82
#